data_3ff44790db994ee4c056101e980c6d03
#
_entry.id   3ff44790db994ee4c056101e980c6d03
#
_cell.length_a   1.000
_cell.length_b   1.000
_cell.length_c   1.000
_cell.angle_alpha   90.00
_cell.angle_beta   90.00
_cell.angle_gamma   90.00
#
_symmetry.space_group_name_H-M   'P 1'
#
loop_
_entity.id
_entity.type
_entity.pdbx_description
1 polymer ?
#
loop_
_entity_poly.entity_id
_entity_poly.type
_entity_poly.pdbx_seq_one_letter_code
_entity_poly.pdbx_strand_id
1 'polypeptide(L)'
;MRVLLVDDESLALDRLDTFFSDIENVDVVGRARDGDEALEKIKELTPDLVILDVQMPGKNGLRAAADIDIEPRPEIVFVTAHEH
;
A
#
# COMPACT_ATOMS: atom_id res chain seq x y z
N MET A 1 9.08 10.19 -5.58
CA MET A 1 8.54 8.82 -5.62
C MET A 1 7.13 8.82 -5.06
N ARG A 2 6.20 8.27 -5.81
CA ARG A 2 4.78 8.25 -5.44
C ARG A 2 4.45 6.93 -4.77
N VAL A 3 3.89 7.01 -3.57
CA VAL A 3 3.71 5.85 -2.70
C VAL A 3 2.23 5.67 -2.34
N LEU A 4 1.74 4.44 -2.47
CA LEU A 4 0.42 4.05 -2.00
C LEU A 4 0.56 3.21 -0.75
N LEU A 5 -0.20 3.55 0.28
CA LEU A 5 -0.18 2.82 1.56
C LEU A 5 -1.42 1.95 1.66
N VAL A 6 -1.24 0.68 2.00
CA VAL A 6 -2.35 -0.27 2.09
C VAL A 6 -2.30 -0.98 3.42
N ASP A 7 -3.32 -0.78 4.25
CA ASP A 7 -3.44 -1.42 5.55
C ASP A 7 -4.90 -1.29 5.99
N ASP A 8 -5.44 -2.30 6.64
CA ASP A 8 -6.83 -2.26 7.08
C ASP A 8 -7.03 -1.46 8.36
N GLU A 9 -5.96 -1.07 9.03
CA GLU A 9 -6.05 -0.29 10.27
C GLU A 9 -5.72 1.16 10.03
N SER A 10 -6.64 2.05 10.42
CA SER A 10 -6.45 3.48 10.23
C SER A 10 -5.23 4.02 10.95
N LEU A 11 -4.98 3.51 12.17
CA LEU A 11 -3.82 3.98 12.93
C LEU A 11 -2.51 3.58 12.25
N ALA A 12 -2.48 2.39 11.66
CA ALA A 12 -1.30 1.95 10.94
C ALA A 12 -1.06 2.84 9.71
N LEU A 13 -2.13 3.17 8.99
CA LEU A 13 -2.03 4.08 7.85
C LEU A 13 -1.52 5.46 8.27
N ASP A 14 -2.01 5.96 9.40
CA ASP A 14 -1.57 7.26 9.90
C ASP A 14 -0.09 7.25 10.24
N ARG A 15 0.38 6.18 10.86
CA ARG A 15 1.80 6.06 11.21
C ARG A 15 2.67 5.98 9.97
N LEU A 16 2.25 5.18 8.99
CA LEU A 16 3.00 5.06 7.75
C LEU A 16 3.03 6.39 7.01
N ASP A 17 1.89 7.07 6.97
CA ASP A 17 1.80 8.36 6.30
C ASP A 17 2.74 9.36 6.95
N THR A 18 2.74 9.44 8.27
CA THR A 18 3.62 10.34 8.99
C THR A 18 5.08 10.02 8.69
N PHE A 19 5.42 8.72 8.73
CA PHE A 19 6.79 8.29 8.47
C PHE A 19 7.25 8.68 7.07
N PHE A 20 6.44 8.34 6.06
CA PHE A 20 6.85 8.58 4.68
C PHE A 20 6.77 10.06 4.30
N SER A 21 5.89 10.82 4.93
CA SER A 21 5.78 12.25 4.64
C SER A 21 7.01 13.02 5.08
N ASP A 22 7.78 12.48 6.00
CA ASP A 22 9.01 13.11 6.45
C ASP A 22 10.21 12.79 5.57
N ILE A 23 10.04 11.92 4.59
CA ILE A 23 11.13 11.52 3.71
C ILE A 23 11.12 12.40 2.48
N GLU A 24 12.26 13.03 2.20
CA GLU A 24 12.39 13.91 1.05
C GLU A 24 12.21 13.10 -0.24
N ASN A 25 11.52 13.68 -1.20
CA ASN A 25 11.27 13.07 -2.52
C ASN A 25 10.29 11.90 -2.48
N VAL A 26 9.54 11.76 -1.39
CA VAL A 26 8.51 10.74 -1.27
C VAL A 26 7.16 11.43 -1.10
N ASP A 27 6.20 11.07 -1.96
CA ASP A 27 4.84 11.61 -1.89
C ASP A 27 3.87 10.47 -1.65
N VAL A 28 3.14 10.54 -0.55
CA VAL A 28 2.06 9.59 -0.29
C VAL A 28 0.85 10.05 -1.11
N VAL A 29 0.53 9.31 -2.15
CA VAL A 29 -0.50 9.73 -3.10
C VAL A 29 -1.86 9.13 -2.80
N GLY A 30 -1.93 8.14 -1.91
CA GLY A 30 -3.21 7.55 -1.55
C GLY A 30 -3.07 6.50 -0.48
N ARG A 31 -4.23 6.05 -0.02
CA ARG A 31 -4.35 5.01 0.99
C ARG A 31 -5.43 4.05 0.55
N ALA A 32 -5.29 2.78 0.91
CA ALA A 32 -6.32 1.78 0.68
C ALA A 32 -6.43 0.91 1.93
N ARG A 33 -7.62 0.39 2.18
CA ARG A 33 -7.88 -0.35 3.40
C ARG A 33 -8.12 -1.83 3.18
N ASP A 34 -8.13 -2.24 1.94
CA ASP A 34 -8.23 -3.67 1.60
C ASP A 34 -7.64 -3.90 0.22
N GLY A 35 -7.56 -5.17 -0.17
CA GLY A 35 -6.91 -5.54 -1.42
C GLY A 35 -7.65 -5.04 -2.65
N ASP A 36 -8.97 -5.03 -2.63
CA ASP A 36 -9.74 -4.58 -3.78
C ASP A 36 -9.60 -3.08 -3.98
N GLU A 37 -9.65 -2.32 -2.90
CA GLU A 37 -9.42 -0.89 -2.96
C GLU A 37 -8.00 -0.59 -3.42
N ALA A 38 -7.04 -1.39 -2.96
CA ALA A 38 -5.66 -1.22 -3.38
C ALA A 38 -5.51 -1.39 -4.88
N LEU A 39 -6.14 -2.40 -5.46
CA LEU A 39 -6.06 -2.61 -6.90
C LEU A 39 -6.67 -1.46 -7.69
N GLU A 40 -7.79 -0.93 -7.23
CA GLU A 40 -8.40 0.23 -7.86
C GLU A 40 -7.47 1.44 -7.81
N LYS A 41 -6.90 1.69 -6.64
CA LYS A 41 -6.02 2.85 -6.46
C LYS A 41 -4.73 2.71 -7.26
N ILE A 42 -4.20 1.50 -7.38
CA ILE A 42 -3.01 1.27 -8.19
C ILE A 42 -3.29 1.63 -9.64
N LYS A 43 -4.43 1.22 -10.17
CA LYS A 43 -4.79 1.55 -11.54
C LYS A 43 -5.01 3.04 -11.72
N GLU A 44 -5.63 3.67 -10.76
CA GLU A 44 -5.97 5.08 -10.83
C GLU A 44 -4.76 5.98 -10.66
N LEU A 45 -3.93 5.67 -9.68
CA LEU A 45 -2.83 6.55 -9.26
C LEU A 45 -1.49 6.18 -9.87
N THR A 46 -1.37 4.96 -10.37
CA THR A 46 -0.11 4.44 -10.92
C THR A 46 1.10 4.79 -10.05
N PRO A 47 1.11 4.32 -8.79
CA PRO A 47 2.21 4.67 -7.88
C PRO A 47 3.51 3.97 -8.29
N ASP A 48 4.62 4.50 -7.81
CA ASP A 48 5.91 3.86 -8.00
C ASP A 48 6.13 2.74 -7.00
N LEU A 49 5.58 2.91 -5.79
CA LEU A 49 5.80 1.99 -4.69
C LEU A 49 4.49 1.75 -3.95
N VAL A 50 4.24 0.50 -3.58
CA VAL A 50 3.09 0.13 -2.76
C VAL A 50 3.60 -0.49 -1.47
N ILE A 51 3.22 0.08 -0.34
CA ILE A 51 3.50 -0.50 0.97
C ILE A 51 2.24 -1.25 1.37
N LEU A 52 2.35 -2.54 1.53
CA LEU A 52 1.20 -3.43 1.58
C LEU A 52 1.25 -4.33 2.80
N ASP A 53 0.20 -4.26 3.63
CA ASP A 53 0.08 -5.17 4.76
C ASP A 53 -0.30 -6.55 4.24
N VAL A 54 0.41 -7.56 4.72
CA VAL A 54 0.14 -8.94 4.33
C VAL A 54 -1.20 -9.42 4.87
N GLN A 55 -1.54 -9.02 6.09
CA GLN A 55 -2.74 -9.54 6.76
C GLN A 55 -3.88 -8.54 6.70
N MET A 56 -4.78 -8.76 5.77
CA MET A 56 -5.98 -7.93 5.63
C MET A 56 -7.19 -8.85 5.47
N PRO A 57 -8.37 -8.42 5.97
CA PRO A 57 -9.58 -9.21 5.77
C PRO A 57 -9.90 -9.39 4.29
N GLY A 58 -10.46 -10.52 3.95
CA GLY A 58 -10.81 -10.81 2.58
C GLY A 58 -9.57 -11.14 1.76
N LYS A 59 -9.28 -10.35 0.74
CA LYS A 59 -8.09 -10.56 -0.10
C LYS A 59 -6.87 -10.07 0.68
N ASN A 60 -5.98 -10.99 1.03
CA ASN A 60 -4.79 -10.62 1.78
C ASN A 60 -3.76 -9.94 0.87
N GLY A 61 -2.71 -9.38 1.50
CA GLY A 61 -1.73 -8.60 0.78
C GLY A 61 -1.00 -9.37 -0.31
N LEU A 62 -0.70 -10.64 -0.07
CA LEU A 62 -0.01 -11.45 -1.07
C LEU A 62 -0.88 -11.67 -2.29
N ARG A 63 -2.17 -11.92 -2.08
CA ARG A 63 -3.09 -12.11 -3.19
C ARG A 63 -3.31 -10.82 -3.95
N ALA A 64 -3.43 -9.71 -3.23
CA ALA A 64 -3.57 -8.41 -3.88
C ALA A 64 -2.37 -8.12 -4.77
N ALA A 65 -1.16 -8.38 -4.28
CA ALA A 65 0.04 -8.16 -5.07
C ALA A 65 0.05 -9.02 -6.33
N ALA A 66 -0.38 -10.28 -6.19
CA ALA A 66 -0.40 -11.18 -7.33
C ALA A 66 -1.38 -10.74 -8.41
N ASP A 67 -2.42 -10.02 -8.03
CA ASP A 67 -3.45 -9.58 -8.97
C ASP A 67 -3.13 -8.23 -9.63
N ILE A 68 -2.01 -7.62 -9.29
CA ILE A 68 -1.62 -6.36 -9.93
C ILE A 68 -1.29 -6.62 -11.39
N ASP A 69 -1.99 -5.94 -12.28
CA ASP A 69 -1.88 -6.17 -13.71
C ASP A 69 -1.83 -4.84 -14.46
N ILE A 70 -0.79 -4.09 -14.20
CA ILE A 70 -0.57 -2.82 -14.91
C ILE A 70 0.91 -2.70 -15.27
N GLU A 71 1.18 -1.88 -16.26
CA GLU A 71 2.53 -1.59 -16.71
C GLU A 71 2.74 -0.08 -16.74
N PRO A 72 3.80 0.41 -16.14
CA PRO A 72 4.81 -0.35 -15.40
C PRO A 72 4.26 -0.84 -14.06
N ARG A 73 4.73 -2.00 -13.63
CA ARG A 73 4.30 -2.59 -12.36
C ARG A 73 5.00 -1.87 -11.22
N PRO A 74 4.27 -1.45 -10.19
CA PRO A 74 4.91 -0.77 -9.05
C PRO A 74 5.76 -1.75 -8.25
N GLU A 75 6.75 -1.21 -7.56
CA GLU A 75 7.48 -1.98 -6.57
C GLU A 75 6.56 -2.25 -5.39
N ILE A 76 6.67 -3.43 -4.81
CA ILE A 76 5.83 -3.82 -3.67
C ILE A 76 6.72 -4.11 -2.48
N VAL A 77 6.42 -3.48 -1.35
CA VAL A 77 7.07 -3.78 -0.09
C VAL A 77 6.00 -4.29 0.86
N PHE A 78 6.17 -5.51 1.35
CA PHE A 78 5.24 -6.10 2.31
C PHE A 78 5.65 -5.72 3.71
N VAL A 79 4.66 -5.37 4.51
CA VAL A 79 4.89 -5.13 5.93
C VAL A 79 3.97 -6.05 6.71
N THR A 80 4.41 -6.42 7.90
CA THR A 80 3.60 -7.21 8.80
C THR A 80 3.58 -6.50 10.13
N ALA A 81 2.40 -6.24 10.63
CA ALA A 81 2.25 -5.60 11.93
C ALA A 81 2.16 -6.70 12.96
N HIS A 82 3.29 -7.11 13.48
CA HIS A 82 3.31 -8.18 14.46
C HIS A 82 3.55 -7.64 15.83
N GLU A 83 2.71 -8.07 16.71
CA GLU A 83 2.82 -7.77 18.11
C GLU A 83 3.12 -9.06 18.84
N HIS A 84 4.09 -9.05 19.67
CA HIS A 84 4.41 -10.21 20.49
C HIS A 84 4.49 -9.82 21.92
#